data_d91e5d23b955a06d7caaa82e160b5248
#
_entry.id   d91e5d23b955a06d7caaa82e160b5248
#
_cell.length_a   1.000
_cell.length_b   1.000
_cell.length_c   1.000
_cell.angle_alpha   90.00
_cell.angle_beta   90.00
_cell.angle_gamma   90.00
#
_symmetry.space_group_name_H-M   'P 1'
#
loop_
_entity.id
_entity.type
_entity.pdbx_description
1 polymer ?
#
loop_
_entity_poly.entity_id
_entity_poly.type
_entity_poly.pdbx_seq_one_letter_code
_entity_poly.pdbx_strand_id
1 'polypeptide(L)'
;MTDNDNLGEQPATDESTTDRRTLLKATGTTIVGGAGLAAASGSASAQFLGGPEVIEVDDGLFGWSADGSIPVADEVLVFIHGWFGDSTVESQTTDVQDSLESGGYSPDETVAIEWPGTTLNFIGAEADTEDVGEVVAGLVEEFYDAGGGNIRLVGHSLGGRCVYWTATKLSSGYEIETVAGLGAAADGSEICGDPWNPGLSNACEVRNYHSQSDSTVGSAYGGWGDTALGTEGAGCNPGANYSDIDVTYSVGSHLAYLGDDAVGSDLADAINAGSCSSSGGGDGGDDGGWFDF
;
A
#
# COMPACT_ATOMS: atom_id res chain seq x y z
N MET A 1 17.25 -23.72 -70.86
CA MET A 1 18.02 -24.01 -69.69
C MET A 1 18.01 -22.75 -68.85
N THR A 2 16.95 -22.49 -68.17
CA THR A 2 16.32 -22.90 -66.91
C THR A 2 17.31 -23.04 -65.78
N ASP A 3 17.38 -22.06 -64.95
CA ASP A 3 17.51 -22.28 -63.52
C ASP A 3 16.85 -21.10 -62.75
N ASN A 4 15.86 -21.49 -62.03
CA ASN A 4 15.08 -20.69 -61.08
C ASN A 4 15.81 -20.71 -59.73
N ASP A 5 16.32 -19.61 -59.25
CA ASP A 5 16.71 -19.47 -57.85
C ASP A 5 15.62 -18.76 -57.10
N ASN A 6 14.80 -19.54 -56.43
CA ASN A 6 13.78 -19.14 -55.51
C ASN A 6 14.43 -18.86 -54.14
N LEU A 7 14.75 -17.62 -53.85
CA LEU A 7 15.15 -17.17 -52.50
C LEU A 7 13.88 -17.03 -51.66
N GLY A 8 13.65 -18.02 -50.81
CA GLY A 8 12.60 -18.01 -49.81
C GLY A 8 12.81 -16.86 -48.81
N GLU A 9 11.87 -15.95 -48.81
CA GLU A 9 11.66 -15.01 -47.72
C GLU A 9 11.30 -15.78 -46.46
N GLN A 10 12.17 -15.76 -45.46
CA GLN A 10 11.81 -16.12 -44.09
C GLN A 10 10.92 -15.00 -43.52
N PRO A 11 9.77 -15.33 -42.93
CA PRO A 11 8.99 -14.34 -42.22
C PRO A 11 9.75 -13.91 -40.96
N ALA A 12 9.83 -12.60 -40.77
CA ALA A 12 10.29 -11.98 -39.54
C ALA A 12 9.52 -12.58 -38.36
N THR A 13 10.22 -13.12 -37.41
CA THR A 13 9.66 -13.49 -36.11
C THR A 13 9.18 -12.22 -35.45
N ASP A 14 7.87 -12.09 -35.35
CA ASP A 14 7.17 -11.13 -34.55
C ASP A 14 7.62 -11.33 -33.10
N GLU A 15 8.47 -10.42 -32.59
CA GLU A 15 8.80 -10.41 -31.16
C GLU A 15 7.50 -10.06 -30.44
N SER A 16 6.87 -11.09 -29.91
CA SER A 16 5.71 -11.04 -29.08
C SER A 16 6.01 -10.10 -27.90
N THR A 17 5.54 -8.88 -28.00
CA THR A 17 5.33 -8.04 -26.82
C THR A 17 4.37 -8.81 -25.92
N THR A 18 4.91 -9.40 -24.85
CA THR A 18 4.11 -10.09 -23.83
C THR A 18 3.14 -9.05 -23.28
N ASP A 19 1.86 -9.22 -23.61
CA ASP A 19 0.83 -8.28 -23.20
C ASP A 19 0.80 -8.23 -21.67
N ARG A 20 0.91 -7.03 -21.09
CA ARG A 20 0.83 -6.76 -19.65
C ARG A 20 -0.32 -7.52 -18.97
N ARG A 21 -1.44 -7.67 -19.69
CA ARG A 21 -2.63 -8.43 -19.27
C ARG A 21 -2.41 -9.91 -19.04
N THR A 22 -1.49 -10.53 -19.77
CA THR A 22 -1.25 -11.98 -19.67
C THR A 22 -0.37 -12.32 -18.47
N LEU A 23 0.54 -11.43 -18.12
CA LEU A 23 1.46 -11.63 -16.99
C LEU A 23 0.75 -11.51 -15.64
N LEU A 24 -0.12 -10.50 -15.51
CA LEU A 24 -0.87 -10.25 -14.28
C LEU A 24 -1.95 -11.30 -13.99
N LYS A 25 -2.49 -11.96 -15.03
CA LYS A 25 -3.42 -13.09 -14.87
C LYS A 25 -2.79 -14.35 -14.28
N ALA A 26 -1.47 -14.50 -14.36
CA ALA A 26 -0.78 -15.70 -13.87
C ALA A 26 -0.57 -15.68 -12.35
N THR A 27 -0.68 -14.51 -11.70
CA THR A 27 -0.49 -14.35 -10.25
C THR A 27 -1.74 -14.59 -9.40
N GLY A 28 -2.94 -14.56 -10.02
CA GLY A 28 -4.21 -14.71 -9.32
C GLY A 28 -4.66 -16.16 -8.99
N THR A 29 -3.87 -17.20 -9.27
CA THR A 29 -4.39 -18.58 -9.23
C THR A 29 -3.55 -19.58 -8.46
N THR A 30 -2.97 -19.26 -7.32
CA THR A 30 -2.46 -20.32 -6.42
C THR A 30 -2.39 -19.85 -4.96
N ILE A 31 -3.53 -19.86 -4.28
CA ILE A 31 -3.51 -20.06 -2.82
C ILE A 31 -4.45 -21.23 -2.54
N VAL A 32 -3.91 -22.44 -2.52
CA VAL A 32 -4.53 -23.60 -1.88
C VAL A 32 -3.72 -23.92 -0.63
N GLY A 33 -4.30 -23.58 0.51
CA GLY A 33 -4.25 -24.21 1.80
C GLY A 33 -2.94 -24.84 2.28
N GLY A 34 -2.44 -24.33 3.38
CA GLY A 34 -1.50 -25.01 4.27
C GLY A 34 -1.77 -24.58 5.71
N ALA A 35 -2.77 -25.19 6.34
CA ALA A 35 -2.96 -25.06 7.79
C ALA A 35 -1.82 -25.79 8.51
N GLY A 36 -0.91 -25.04 9.14
CA GLY A 36 0.11 -25.52 10.07
C GLY A 36 -0.18 -24.96 11.46
N LEU A 37 -0.84 -25.75 12.32
CA LEU A 37 -1.01 -25.48 13.73
C LEU A 37 0.35 -25.60 14.44
N ALA A 38 0.91 -24.49 14.90
CA ALA A 38 1.93 -24.48 15.94
C ALA A 38 1.40 -23.69 17.13
N ALA A 39 1.05 -24.41 18.21
CA ALA A 39 0.70 -23.81 19.48
C ALA A 39 1.95 -23.30 20.18
N ALA A 40 2.05 -22.00 20.41
CA ALA A 40 2.95 -21.41 21.41
C ALA A 40 2.13 -20.61 22.41
N SER A 41 2.27 -21.00 23.67
CA SER A 41 1.61 -20.41 24.83
C SER A 41 2.28 -19.09 25.23
N GLY A 42 1.48 -18.04 25.39
CA GLY A 42 1.94 -16.85 26.11
C GLY A 42 1.09 -15.61 25.86
N SER A 43 0.35 -15.21 26.89
CA SER A 43 -0.37 -13.95 27.07
C SER A 43 -1.72 -13.85 26.34
N ALA A 44 -2.79 -13.98 27.12
CA ALA A 44 -4.15 -13.76 26.68
C ALA A 44 -4.40 -12.27 26.47
N SER A 45 -4.16 -11.77 25.27
CA SER A 45 -4.92 -10.66 24.72
C SER A 45 -6.28 -11.25 24.33
N ALA A 46 -7.34 -10.57 24.65
CA ALA A 46 -8.68 -10.98 24.26
C ALA A 46 -8.73 -11.01 22.73
N GLN A 47 -8.59 -12.20 22.14
CA GLN A 47 -8.86 -12.41 20.74
C GLN A 47 -10.33 -12.08 20.51
N PHE A 48 -10.60 -10.95 19.94
CA PHE A 48 -11.85 -10.71 19.25
C PHE A 48 -11.96 -11.81 18.20
N LEU A 49 -13.00 -12.64 18.28
CA LEU A 49 -13.29 -13.73 17.34
C LEU A 49 -13.97 -13.17 16.06
N GLY A 50 -13.46 -12.07 15.51
CA GLY A 50 -13.89 -11.47 14.26
C GLY A 50 -12.66 -11.15 13.40
N GLY A 51 -12.70 -11.43 12.10
CA GLY A 51 -11.72 -10.93 11.13
C GLY A 51 -11.73 -9.39 11.08
N PRO A 52 -10.88 -8.78 10.22
CA PRO A 52 -10.87 -7.34 10.01
C PRO A 52 -12.26 -6.84 9.58
N GLU A 53 -12.62 -5.62 9.99
CA GLU A 53 -13.82 -4.96 9.45
C GLU A 53 -13.61 -4.66 7.97
N VAL A 54 -14.57 -5.04 7.12
CA VAL A 54 -14.50 -4.78 5.68
C VAL A 54 -15.35 -3.56 5.36
N ILE A 55 -14.75 -2.56 4.72
CA ILE A 55 -15.44 -1.41 4.14
C ILE A 55 -15.38 -1.55 2.62
N GLU A 56 -16.53 -1.65 1.97
CA GLU A 56 -16.66 -1.74 0.53
C GLU A 56 -16.66 -0.34 -0.10
N VAL A 57 -15.82 -0.13 -1.10
CA VAL A 57 -15.69 1.12 -1.86
C VAL A 57 -16.07 0.82 -3.30
N ASP A 58 -17.19 1.36 -3.76
CA ASP A 58 -17.78 1.07 -5.07
C ASP A 58 -18.11 2.32 -5.89
N ASP A 59 -18.06 2.16 -7.24
CA ASP A 59 -18.61 3.14 -8.19
C ASP A 59 -20.12 2.91 -8.36
N GLY A 60 -20.90 3.61 -7.55
CA GLY A 60 -22.34 3.56 -7.55
C GLY A 60 -22.98 4.53 -8.55
N LEU A 61 -24.33 4.62 -8.52
CA LEU A 61 -25.11 5.50 -9.40
C LEU A 61 -24.77 6.99 -9.24
N PHE A 62 -24.16 7.38 -8.14
CA PHE A 62 -23.84 8.78 -7.78
C PHE A 62 -22.32 9.03 -7.70
N GLY A 63 -21.51 8.10 -8.20
CA GLY A 63 -20.05 8.11 -8.13
C GLY A 63 -19.50 7.19 -7.04
N TRP A 64 -18.21 7.25 -6.84
CA TRP A 64 -17.50 6.45 -5.86
C TRP A 64 -17.91 6.79 -4.42
N SER A 65 -18.10 5.78 -3.59
CA SER A 65 -18.48 5.93 -2.18
C SER A 65 -18.12 4.68 -1.37
N ALA A 66 -18.01 4.84 -0.05
CA ALA A 66 -17.85 3.74 0.90
C ALA A 66 -19.19 3.37 1.54
N ASP A 67 -19.36 2.11 1.94
CA ASP A 67 -20.54 1.62 2.64
C ASP A 67 -20.39 1.60 4.19
N GLY A 68 -19.26 2.07 4.72
CA GLY A 68 -18.92 2.09 6.14
C GLY A 68 -18.09 3.29 6.55
N SER A 69 -17.55 3.25 7.75
CA SER A 69 -16.64 4.25 8.31
C SER A 69 -15.55 3.55 9.11
N ILE A 70 -14.36 4.14 9.17
CA ILE A 70 -13.27 3.63 10.01
C ILE A 70 -13.67 3.74 11.48
N PRO A 71 -13.61 2.64 12.28
CA PRO A 71 -13.96 2.65 13.69
C PRO A 71 -13.04 3.58 14.48
N VAL A 72 -13.61 4.37 15.39
CA VAL A 72 -12.82 5.29 16.24
C VAL A 72 -12.07 4.51 17.30
N ALA A 73 -10.74 4.52 17.20
CA ALA A 73 -9.80 3.87 18.12
C ALA A 73 -8.50 4.66 18.22
N ASP A 74 -7.59 4.29 19.11
CA ASP A 74 -6.32 4.99 19.29
C ASP A 74 -5.31 4.60 18.20
N GLU A 75 -5.27 3.33 17.78
CA GLU A 75 -4.39 2.80 16.72
C GLU A 75 -5.20 1.94 15.72
N VAL A 76 -5.29 2.36 14.47
CA VAL A 76 -6.03 1.66 13.43
C VAL A 76 -5.11 1.28 12.27
N LEU A 77 -5.10 0.00 11.93
CA LEU A 77 -4.52 -0.49 10.68
C LEU A 77 -5.59 -0.49 9.59
N VAL A 78 -5.36 0.22 8.50
CA VAL A 78 -6.20 0.22 7.30
C VAL A 78 -5.41 -0.41 6.16
N PHE A 79 -5.92 -1.50 5.59
CA PHE A 79 -5.28 -2.20 4.49
C PHE A 79 -6.10 -2.10 3.20
N ILE A 80 -5.43 -1.80 2.07
CA ILE A 80 -6.04 -1.73 0.74
C ILE A 80 -5.40 -2.80 -0.16
N HIS A 81 -6.23 -3.71 -0.67
CA HIS A 81 -5.78 -4.79 -1.54
C HIS A 81 -5.41 -4.31 -2.95
N GLY A 82 -4.66 -5.14 -3.67
CA GLY A 82 -4.31 -4.94 -5.08
C GLY A 82 -5.30 -5.56 -6.06
N TRP A 83 -4.90 -5.63 -7.33
CA TRP A 83 -5.69 -6.22 -8.40
C TRP A 83 -6.03 -7.69 -8.12
N PHE A 84 -7.29 -8.11 -8.31
CA PHE A 84 -7.86 -9.41 -7.94
C PHE A 84 -7.81 -9.75 -6.44
N GLY A 85 -7.70 -8.75 -5.57
CA GLY A 85 -7.63 -8.97 -4.13
C GLY A 85 -8.97 -9.00 -3.40
N ASP A 86 -10.08 -8.55 -4.03
CA ASP A 86 -11.41 -8.41 -3.42
C ASP A 86 -11.88 -9.67 -2.67
N SER A 87 -11.85 -10.83 -3.32
CA SER A 87 -12.25 -12.10 -2.68
C SER A 87 -11.31 -12.62 -1.59
N THR A 88 -10.17 -11.97 -1.36
CA THR A 88 -9.12 -12.38 -0.40
C THR A 88 -8.69 -11.24 0.53
N VAL A 89 -9.39 -10.10 0.48
CA VAL A 89 -9.01 -8.90 1.24
C VAL A 89 -8.90 -9.16 2.73
N GLU A 90 -9.85 -9.87 3.34
CA GLU A 90 -9.81 -10.23 4.76
C GLU A 90 -8.55 -11.05 5.12
N SER A 91 -8.22 -12.07 4.30
CA SER A 91 -7.04 -12.89 4.56
C SER A 91 -5.73 -12.12 4.34
N GLN A 92 -5.66 -11.27 3.32
CA GLN A 92 -4.49 -10.42 3.07
C GLN A 92 -4.29 -9.42 4.21
N THR A 93 -5.38 -8.82 4.70
CA THR A 93 -5.34 -7.91 5.84
C THR A 93 -4.85 -8.61 7.10
N THR A 94 -5.33 -9.85 7.35
CA THR A 94 -4.87 -10.67 8.47
C THR A 94 -3.38 -11.01 8.35
N ASP A 95 -2.90 -11.38 7.16
CA ASP A 95 -1.48 -11.67 6.93
C ASP A 95 -0.59 -10.45 7.25
N VAL A 96 -1.02 -9.24 6.87
CA VAL A 96 -0.32 -7.99 7.17
C VAL A 96 -0.36 -7.70 8.68
N GLN A 97 -1.52 -7.82 9.31
CA GLN A 97 -1.67 -7.65 10.76
C GLN A 97 -0.76 -8.60 11.52
N ASP A 98 -0.79 -9.90 11.20
CA ASP A 98 0.03 -10.93 11.86
C ASP A 98 1.53 -10.63 11.73
N SER A 99 1.98 -10.14 10.57
CA SER A 99 3.38 -9.75 10.36
C SER A 99 3.79 -8.57 11.22
N LEU A 100 2.93 -7.55 11.35
CA LEU A 100 3.12 -6.39 12.22
C LEU A 100 3.13 -6.77 13.70
N GLU A 101 2.20 -7.64 14.13
CA GLU A 101 2.14 -8.14 15.50
C GLU A 101 3.39 -8.95 15.85
N SER A 102 3.89 -9.77 14.91
CA SER A 102 5.17 -10.47 15.06
C SER A 102 6.35 -9.51 15.19
N GLY A 103 6.27 -8.34 14.56
CA GLY A 103 7.22 -7.23 14.65
C GLY A 103 7.07 -6.38 15.93
N GLY A 104 6.02 -6.62 16.73
CA GLY A 104 5.80 -5.92 18.01
C GLY A 104 4.89 -4.70 17.94
N TYR A 105 4.11 -4.54 16.86
CA TYR A 105 3.03 -3.56 16.77
C TYR A 105 1.69 -4.27 16.68
N SER A 106 0.71 -3.84 17.49
CA SER A 106 -0.65 -4.39 17.50
C SER A 106 -1.65 -3.25 17.43
N PRO A 107 -2.43 -3.14 16.34
CA PRO A 107 -3.48 -2.14 16.25
C PRO A 107 -4.64 -2.48 17.20
N ASP A 108 -5.41 -1.46 17.60
CA ASP A 108 -6.64 -1.67 18.37
C ASP A 108 -7.77 -2.17 17.46
N GLU A 109 -7.80 -1.66 16.22
CA GLU A 109 -8.77 -2.04 15.20
C GLU A 109 -8.05 -2.25 13.85
N THR A 110 -8.58 -3.17 13.04
CA THR A 110 -8.07 -3.46 11.70
C THR A 110 -9.20 -3.41 10.68
N VAL A 111 -9.00 -2.64 9.64
CA VAL A 111 -9.94 -2.39 8.55
C VAL A 111 -9.37 -2.86 7.23
N ALA A 112 -10.16 -3.58 6.48
CA ALA A 112 -9.90 -3.99 5.10
C ALA A 112 -10.72 -3.11 4.15
N ILE A 113 -10.09 -2.41 3.23
CA ILE A 113 -10.77 -1.71 2.15
C ILE A 113 -10.90 -2.66 0.96
N GLU A 114 -12.15 -3.05 0.65
CA GLU A 114 -12.52 -3.81 -0.54
C GLU A 114 -12.96 -2.84 -1.64
N TRP A 115 -12.42 -3.00 -2.84
CA TRP A 115 -12.78 -2.18 -3.99
C TRP A 115 -12.80 -3.05 -5.26
N PRO A 116 -13.52 -2.67 -6.36
CA PRO A 116 -13.69 -3.52 -7.54
C PRO A 116 -12.42 -3.66 -8.39
N GLY A 117 -11.32 -4.08 -7.75
CA GLY A 117 -10.02 -4.34 -8.37
C GLY A 117 -9.99 -5.59 -9.27
N THR A 118 -11.10 -6.33 -9.42
CA THR A 118 -11.18 -7.56 -10.25
C THR A 118 -11.56 -7.35 -11.69
N THR A 119 -11.64 -6.14 -12.18
CA THR A 119 -11.94 -5.92 -13.59
C THR A 119 -10.87 -6.60 -14.46
N LEU A 120 -11.28 -7.26 -15.56
CA LEU A 120 -10.33 -7.84 -16.53
C LEU A 120 -9.52 -6.77 -17.27
N ASN A 121 -9.78 -5.51 -17.00
CA ASN A 121 -9.13 -4.35 -17.57
C ASN A 121 -8.18 -3.73 -16.54
N PHE A 122 -6.90 -4.14 -16.57
CA PHE A 122 -5.86 -3.59 -15.68
C PHE A 122 -5.76 -2.06 -15.75
N ILE A 123 -5.81 -1.48 -16.95
CA ILE A 123 -5.73 -0.01 -17.14
C ILE A 123 -6.92 0.70 -16.47
N GLY A 124 -8.12 0.07 -16.51
CA GLY A 124 -9.28 0.59 -15.77
C GLY A 124 -9.05 0.54 -14.27
N ALA A 125 -8.67 -0.63 -13.74
CA ALA A 125 -8.38 -0.79 -12.32
C ALA A 125 -7.25 0.14 -11.84
N GLU A 126 -6.24 0.38 -12.67
CA GLU A 126 -5.17 1.35 -12.36
C GLU A 126 -5.73 2.79 -12.29
N ALA A 127 -6.61 3.18 -13.21
CA ALA A 127 -7.24 4.50 -13.20
C ALA A 127 -8.17 4.67 -11.98
N ASP A 128 -8.92 3.63 -11.62
CA ASP A 128 -9.85 3.63 -10.49
C ASP A 128 -9.14 3.85 -9.13
N THR A 129 -7.81 3.62 -9.04
CA THR A 129 -7.04 3.83 -7.80
C THR A 129 -7.06 5.28 -7.30
N GLU A 130 -7.22 6.27 -8.18
CA GLU A 130 -7.36 7.67 -7.81
C GLU A 130 -8.69 7.92 -7.08
N ASP A 131 -9.78 7.40 -7.64
CA ASP A 131 -11.11 7.56 -7.06
C ASP A 131 -11.23 6.82 -5.72
N VAL A 132 -10.68 5.59 -5.65
CA VAL A 132 -10.58 4.84 -4.37
C VAL A 132 -9.79 5.62 -3.34
N GLY A 133 -8.63 6.18 -3.72
CA GLY A 133 -7.82 7.01 -2.82
C GLY A 133 -8.56 8.25 -2.33
N GLU A 134 -9.40 8.89 -3.17
CA GLU A 134 -10.23 10.04 -2.78
C GLU A 134 -11.30 9.64 -1.76
N VAL A 135 -11.97 8.50 -1.95
CA VAL A 135 -12.96 8.00 -0.97
C VAL A 135 -12.28 7.65 0.35
N VAL A 136 -11.13 6.97 0.32
CA VAL A 136 -10.40 6.62 1.54
C VAL A 136 -9.88 7.86 2.26
N ALA A 137 -9.49 8.92 1.55
CA ALA A 137 -9.13 10.21 2.17
C ALA A 137 -10.32 10.79 2.94
N GLY A 138 -11.53 10.73 2.39
CA GLY A 138 -12.76 11.14 3.09
C GLY A 138 -13.01 10.31 4.36
N LEU A 139 -12.82 8.98 4.31
CA LEU A 139 -12.93 8.11 5.49
C LEU A 139 -11.91 8.47 6.59
N VAL A 140 -10.68 8.80 6.19
CA VAL A 140 -9.62 9.23 7.11
C VAL A 140 -9.97 10.56 7.78
N GLU A 141 -10.50 11.52 7.02
CA GLU A 141 -10.94 12.81 7.55
C GLU A 141 -12.10 12.63 8.55
N GLU A 142 -13.10 11.81 8.20
CA GLU A 142 -14.21 11.48 9.08
C GLU A 142 -13.76 10.80 10.39
N PHE A 143 -12.77 9.92 10.30
CA PHE A 143 -12.16 9.25 11.47
C PHE A 143 -11.54 10.27 12.43
N TYR A 144 -10.72 11.20 11.93
CA TYR A 144 -10.11 12.24 12.77
C TYR A 144 -11.13 13.23 13.32
N ASP A 145 -12.12 13.61 12.53
CA ASP A 145 -13.21 14.50 12.97
C ASP A 145 -14.06 13.85 14.08
N ALA A 146 -14.18 12.53 14.07
CA ALA A 146 -14.83 11.76 15.12
C ALA A 146 -13.97 11.57 16.38
N GLY A 147 -12.74 12.05 16.38
CA GLY A 147 -11.79 11.96 17.50
C GLY A 147 -10.97 10.68 17.53
N GLY A 148 -10.76 10.07 16.37
CA GLY A 148 -9.84 8.95 16.21
C GLY A 148 -8.38 9.31 16.48
N GLY A 149 -7.57 8.31 16.80
CA GLY A 149 -6.14 8.44 17.10
C GLY A 149 -5.27 8.35 15.85
N ASN A 150 -4.51 7.30 15.71
CA ASN A 150 -3.51 7.13 14.65
C ASN A 150 -3.98 6.16 13.56
N ILE A 151 -3.72 6.50 12.29
CA ILE A 151 -3.95 5.62 11.15
C ILE A 151 -2.63 5.11 10.58
N ARG A 152 -2.55 3.78 10.40
CA ARG A 152 -1.49 3.08 9.67
C ARG A 152 -2.09 2.57 8.36
N LEU A 153 -1.88 3.31 7.28
CA LEU A 153 -2.45 3.02 5.97
C LEU A 153 -1.47 2.19 5.13
N VAL A 154 -1.83 0.95 4.84
CA VAL A 154 -0.99 0.00 4.11
C VAL A 154 -1.69 -0.45 2.85
N GLY A 155 -0.98 -0.45 1.71
CA GLY A 155 -1.53 -0.88 0.44
C GLY A 155 -0.62 -1.83 -0.32
N HIS A 156 -1.16 -2.89 -0.89
CA HIS A 156 -0.42 -3.86 -1.69
C HIS A 156 -0.69 -3.68 -3.19
N SER A 157 0.35 -3.70 -4.01
CA SER A 157 0.21 -3.65 -5.47
C SER A 157 -0.53 -2.38 -5.95
N LEU A 158 -1.69 -2.49 -6.63
CA LEU A 158 -2.56 -1.34 -6.94
C LEU A 158 -3.09 -0.65 -5.68
N GLY A 159 -3.27 -1.37 -4.56
CA GLY A 159 -3.57 -0.75 -3.26
C GLY A 159 -2.45 0.19 -2.78
N GLY A 160 -1.19 -0.06 -3.18
CA GLY A 160 -0.08 0.87 -2.97
C GLY A 160 -0.31 2.21 -3.68
N ARG A 161 -0.89 2.21 -4.89
CA ARG A 161 -1.33 3.45 -5.55
C ARG A 161 -2.43 4.15 -4.76
N CYS A 162 -3.44 3.38 -4.29
CA CYS A 162 -4.55 3.93 -3.52
C CYS A 162 -4.05 4.67 -2.27
N VAL A 163 -3.07 4.13 -1.51
CA VAL A 163 -2.56 4.80 -0.31
C VAL A 163 -1.80 6.09 -0.62
N TYR A 164 -1.06 6.15 -1.75
CA TYR A 164 -0.41 7.39 -2.18
C TYR A 164 -1.42 8.43 -2.68
N TRP A 165 -2.48 7.98 -3.38
CA TRP A 165 -3.60 8.85 -3.74
C TRP A 165 -4.33 9.36 -2.51
N THR A 166 -4.58 8.51 -1.49
CA THR A 166 -5.20 8.94 -0.23
C THR A 166 -4.43 10.09 0.41
N ALA A 167 -3.10 9.95 0.55
CA ALA A 167 -2.25 11.03 1.06
C ALA A 167 -2.33 12.30 0.19
N THR A 168 -2.44 12.15 -1.13
CA THR A 168 -2.52 13.26 -2.08
C THR A 168 -3.87 13.99 -2.04
N LYS A 169 -4.96 13.26 -1.81
CA LYS A 169 -6.34 13.79 -1.77
C LYS A 169 -6.75 14.33 -0.39
N LEU A 170 -5.97 14.03 0.64
CA LEU A 170 -6.26 14.48 2.00
C LEU A 170 -6.30 16.01 2.08
N SER A 171 -7.34 16.55 2.72
CA SER A 171 -7.51 17.98 2.89
C SER A 171 -6.46 18.57 3.84
N SER A 172 -6.12 19.83 3.64
CA SER A 172 -5.14 20.50 4.49
C SER A 172 -5.59 20.53 5.96
N GLY A 173 -4.72 20.12 6.85
CA GLY A 173 -4.97 20.07 8.28
C GLY A 173 -5.17 18.66 8.83
N TYR A 174 -5.24 17.65 7.94
CA TYR A 174 -5.17 16.25 8.32
C TYR A 174 -3.80 15.68 7.95
N GLU A 175 -3.33 14.74 8.73
CA GLU A 175 -2.03 14.08 8.54
C GLU A 175 -2.16 12.60 8.95
N ILE A 176 -1.73 11.69 8.07
CA ILE A 176 -1.71 10.24 8.35
C ILE A 176 -0.36 9.89 8.99
N GLU A 177 -0.36 9.14 10.08
CA GLU A 177 0.88 8.81 10.79
C GLU A 177 1.82 7.93 9.98
N THR A 178 1.29 6.95 9.25
CA THR A 178 2.11 6.07 8.40
C THR A 178 1.36 5.70 7.11
N VAL A 179 2.02 5.88 5.98
CA VAL A 179 1.59 5.40 4.67
C VAL A 179 2.62 4.40 4.15
N ALA A 180 2.22 3.17 3.87
CA ALA A 180 3.12 2.13 3.40
C ALA A 180 2.63 1.45 2.11
N GLY A 181 3.45 1.45 1.08
CA GLY A 181 3.24 0.68 -0.15
C GLY A 181 4.04 -0.62 -0.13
N LEU A 182 3.37 -1.75 -0.30
CA LEU A 182 3.97 -3.09 -0.39
C LEU A 182 3.99 -3.53 -1.85
N GLY A 183 5.14 -3.53 -2.50
CA GLY A 183 5.27 -3.87 -3.91
C GLY A 183 4.34 -3.01 -4.79
N ALA A 184 4.33 -1.69 -4.57
CA ALA A 184 3.40 -0.78 -5.22
C ALA A 184 3.49 -0.86 -6.75
N ALA A 185 2.35 -1.06 -7.41
CA ALA A 185 2.24 -1.19 -8.86
C ALA A 185 2.22 0.18 -9.53
N ALA A 186 3.38 0.82 -9.61
CA ALA A 186 3.56 2.20 -10.07
C ALA A 186 4.91 2.43 -10.73
N ASP A 187 5.01 3.50 -11.50
CA ASP A 187 6.28 4.05 -11.94
C ASP A 187 6.89 4.93 -10.83
N GLY A 188 8.20 4.83 -10.61
CA GLY A 188 8.91 5.63 -9.61
C GLY A 188 8.81 7.13 -9.86
N SER A 189 8.58 7.58 -11.10
CA SER A 189 8.38 8.98 -11.42
C SER A 189 7.11 9.58 -10.79
N GLU A 190 6.09 8.77 -10.53
CA GLU A 190 4.83 9.21 -9.92
C GLU A 190 5.04 9.64 -8.45
N ILE A 191 5.94 8.99 -7.72
CA ILE A 191 6.27 9.36 -6.33
C ILE A 191 7.35 10.46 -6.28
N CYS A 192 8.15 10.59 -7.33
CA CYS A 192 9.19 11.59 -7.44
C CYS A 192 8.68 12.99 -7.85
N GLY A 193 7.51 13.04 -8.48
CA GLY A 193 6.87 14.23 -9.02
C GLY A 193 5.36 14.16 -8.90
N ASP A 194 4.67 14.66 -9.93
CA ASP A 194 3.23 14.52 -10.04
C ASP A 194 2.87 13.05 -10.36
N PRO A 195 1.78 12.51 -9.79
CA PRO A 195 0.82 13.24 -8.98
C PRO A 195 1.08 13.20 -7.46
N TRP A 196 1.94 12.32 -6.93
CA TRP A 196 1.94 12.00 -5.51
C TRP A 196 2.91 12.80 -4.65
N ASN A 197 4.04 13.27 -5.22
CA ASN A 197 5.05 13.97 -4.42
C ASN A 197 4.50 15.12 -3.55
N PRO A 198 3.58 15.98 -4.06
CA PRO A 198 3.02 17.05 -3.23
C PRO A 198 2.21 16.53 -2.03
N GLY A 199 1.55 15.37 -2.19
CA GLY A 199 0.73 14.77 -1.15
C GLY A 199 1.50 14.03 -0.05
N LEU A 200 2.77 13.69 -0.28
CA LEU A 200 3.59 12.99 0.72
C LEU A 200 3.74 13.78 2.03
N SER A 201 3.62 15.11 1.97
CA SER A 201 3.65 15.98 3.16
C SER A 201 2.42 15.87 4.05
N ASN A 202 1.37 15.16 3.62
CA ASN A 202 0.18 14.86 4.41
C ASN A 202 0.32 13.53 5.17
N ALA A 203 1.52 12.97 5.20
CA ALA A 203 1.87 11.82 6.03
C ALA A 203 3.12 12.11 6.84
N CYS A 204 3.18 11.65 8.09
CA CYS A 204 4.38 11.79 8.92
C CYS A 204 5.51 10.91 8.40
N GLU A 205 5.17 9.70 7.95
CA GLU A 205 6.10 8.75 7.36
C GLU A 205 5.48 8.04 6.16
N VAL A 206 6.25 7.96 5.08
CA VAL A 206 5.91 7.22 3.87
C VAL A 206 6.98 6.15 3.65
N ARG A 207 6.57 4.89 3.57
CA ARG A 207 7.47 3.76 3.34
C ARG A 207 7.07 3.02 2.06
N ASN A 208 8.04 2.73 1.23
CA ASN A 208 7.85 1.91 0.04
C ASN A 208 8.72 0.65 0.15
N TYR A 209 8.08 -0.50 0.30
CA TYR A 209 8.75 -1.79 0.32
C TYR A 209 8.83 -2.34 -1.09
N HIS A 210 10.06 -2.60 -1.56
CA HIS A 210 10.31 -3.07 -2.91
C HIS A 210 11.21 -4.31 -2.94
N SER A 211 11.04 -5.15 -3.96
CA SER A 211 11.86 -6.34 -4.17
C SER A 211 12.20 -6.53 -5.64
N GLN A 212 13.48 -6.68 -5.95
CA GLN A 212 13.94 -7.03 -7.31
C GLN A 212 13.49 -8.42 -7.76
N SER A 213 13.00 -9.25 -6.81
CA SER A 213 12.39 -10.54 -7.11
C SER A 213 10.92 -10.45 -7.50
N ASP A 214 10.31 -9.26 -7.39
CA ASP A 214 8.94 -9.00 -7.84
C ASP A 214 8.86 -8.81 -9.35
N SER A 215 8.80 -9.93 -10.08
CA SER A 215 8.68 -9.91 -11.53
C SER A 215 7.33 -9.42 -12.04
N THR A 216 6.31 -9.37 -11.20
CA THR A 216 4.97 -8.89 -11.55
C THR A 216 4.98 -7.38 -11.80
N VAL A 217 5.44 -6.62 -10.81
CA VAL A 217 5.56 -5.16 -10.93
C VAL A 217 6.67 -4.78 -11.91
N GLY A 218 7.85 -5.43 -11.83
CA GLY A 218 8.95 -5.17 -12.75
C GLY A 218 8.61 -5.36 -14.22
N SER A 219 7.71 -6.32 -14.54
CA SER A 219 7.24 -6.52 -15.92
C SER A 219 6.14 -5.55 -16.34
N ALA A 220 5.38 -5.02 -15.40
CA ALA A 220 4.30 -4.09 -15.68
C ALA A 220 4.79 -2.65 -15.85
N TYR A 221 5.77 -2.23 -15.06
CA TYR A 221 6.25 -0.84 -14.95
C TYR A 221 7.75 -0.66 -15.26
N GLY A 222 8.56 -1.73 -15.17
CA GLY A 222 9.99 -1.68 -15.50
C GLY A 222 10.23 -1.67 -17.02
N GLY A 223 10.20 -0.48 -17.62
CA GLY A 223 10.55 -0.25 -19.02
C GLY A 223 12.01 0.20 -19.20
N TRP A 224 12.43 0.43 -20.46
CA TRP A 224 13.74 1.04 -20.74
C TRP A 224 13.78 2.49 -20.24
N GLY A 225 14.42 2.71 -19.10
CA GLY A 225 14.58 4.02 -18.47
C GLY A 225 13.49 4.40 -17.47
N ASP A 226 12.55 3.50 -17.22
CA ASP A 226 11.52 3.66 -16.19
C ASP A 226 11.90 2.81 -14.98
N THR A 227 11.59 3.32 -13.78
CA THR A 227 11.85 2.65 -12.50
C THR A 227 10.52 2.13 -11.95
N ALA A 228 10.40 0.82 -11.81
CA ALA A 228 9.22 0.21 -11.20
C ALA A 228 9.27 0.36 -9.67
N LEU A 229 8.38 1.15 -9.10
CA LEU A 229 8.37 1.54 -7.68
C LEU A 229 8.43 0.33 -6.73
N GLY A 230 7.61 -0.69 -6.98
CA GLY A 230 7.59 -1.90 -6.15
C GLY A 230 8.72 -2.89 -6.42
N THR A 231 9.64 -2.60 -7.37
CA THR A 231 10.76 -3.48 -7.70
C THR A 231 12.11 -2.83 -7.43
N GLU A 232 12.26 -1.56 -7.76
CA GLU A 232 13.55 -0.84 -7.72
C GLU A 232 13.54 0.35 -6.77
N GLY A 233 12.37 0.67 -6.16
CA GLY A 233 12.15 1.87 -5.38
C GLY A 233 11.87 3.10 -6.23
N ALA A 234 11.86 4.29 -5.64
CA ALA A 234 11.51 5.54 -6.29
C ALA A 234 12.52 6.00 -7.36
N GLY A 235 13.78 5.62 -7.23
CA GLY A 235 14.84 6.09 -8.11
C GLY A 235 15.24 7.56 -7.92
N CYS A 236 14.63 8.26 -6.96
CA CYS A 236 14.90 9.65 -6.58
C CYS A 236 14.87 9.81 -5.05
N ASN A 237 14.87 11.05 -4.56
CA ASN A 237 14.62 11.38 -3.17
C ASN A 237 13.32 12.20 -3.07
N PRO A 238 12.16 11.57 -2.82
CA PRO A 238 10.86 12.24 -2.82
C PRO A 238 10.68 13.26 -1.68
N GLY A 239 11.31 13.02 -0.52
CA GLY A 239 11.18 13.89 0.64
C GLY A 239 11.87 13.31 1.87
N ALA A 240 11.93 14.09 2.97
CA ALA A 240 12.61 13.68 4.20
C ALA A 240 11.81 12.63 5.00
N ASN A 241 10.51 12.56 4.80
CA ASN A 241 9.59 11.60 5.42
C ASN A 241 9.37 10.34 4.57
N TYR A 242 10.08 10.19 3.44
CA TYR A 242 9.97 9.04 2.56
C TYR A 242 11.18 8.11 2.69
N SER A 243 10.91 6.80 2.70
CA SER A 243 11.95 5.76 2.73
C SER A 243 11.64 4.63 1.74
N ASP A 244 12.60 4.29 0.88
CA ASP A 244 12.61 3.02 0.13
C ASP A 244 13.27 1.94 0.97
N ILE A 245 12.61 0.79 1.13
CA ILE A 245 13.08 -0.36 1.88
C ILE A 245 13.23 -1.55 0.93
N ASP A 246 14.48 -1.94 0.67
CA ASP A 246 14.79 -3.12 -0.15
C ASP A 246 14.65 -4.41 0.66
N VAL A 247 13.62 -5.18 0.35
CA VAL A 247 13.30 -6.48 0.96
C VAL A 247 13.55 -7.66 0.02
N THR A 248 14.39 -7.48 -1.00
CA THR A 248 14.70 -8.51 -2.01
C THR A 248 15.18 -9.83 -1.40
N TYR A 249 15.84 -9.80 -0.25
CA TYR A 249 16.39 -10.98 0.41
C TYR A 249 15.32 -11.87 1.09
N SER A 250 14.15 -11.32 1.44
CA SER A 250 13.04 -12.03 2.09
C SER A 250 11.83 -12.19 1.17
N VAL A 251 11.49 -11.17 0.41
CA VAL A 251 10.35 -11.15 -0.49
C VAL A 251 10.74 -11.69 -1.87
N GLY A 252 10.37 -12.95 -2.13
CA GLY A 252 10.70 -13.66 -3.36
C GLY A 252 9.64 -13.57 -4.48
N SER A 253 8.48 -12.96 -4.23
CA SER A 253 7.37 -12.84 -5.20
C SER A 253 6.40 -11.75 -4.79
N HIS A 254 5.53 -11.34 -5.73
CA HIS A 254 4.59 -10.22 -5.55
C HIS A 254 3.66 -10.34 -4.33
N LEU A 255 3.16 -11.52 -3.99
CA LEU A 255 2.29 -11.72 -2.84
C LEU A 255 3.05 -11.97 -1.53
N ALA A 256 4.38 -12.16 -1.58
CA ALA A 256 5.14 -12.51 -0.40
C ALA A 256 5.33 -11.33 0.58
N TYR A 257 5.04 -10.10 0.19
CA TYR A 257 5.11 -8.94 1.08
C TYR A 257 4.13 -9.03 2.27
N LEU A 258 2.93 -9.59 2.06
CA LEU A 258 1.80 -9.50 2.98
C LEU A 258 2.09 -10.13 4.35
N GLY A 259 2.73 -11.30 4.37
CA GLY A 259 3.08 -12.02 5.60
C GLY A 259 4.60 -12.12 5.82
N ASP A 260 5.41 -11.22 5.23
CA ASP A 260 6.86 -11.25 5.37
C ASP A 260 7.30 -10.66 6.71
N ASP A 261 8.02 -11.44 7.52
CA ASP A 261 8.48 -11.05 8.85
C ASP A 261 9.43 -9.82 8.81
N ALA A 262 10.21 -9.66 7.75
CA ALA A 262 11.13 -8.53 7.65
C ALA A 262 10.38 -7.23 7.31
N VAL A 263 9.35 -7.30 6.45
CA VAL A 263 8.44 -6.19 6.17
C VAL A 263 7.70 -5.80 7.45
N GLY A 264 7.08 -6.78 8.12
CA GLY A 264 6.32 -6.54 9.36
C GLY A 264 7.18 -5.96 10.46
N SER A 265 8.40 -6.49 10.69
CA SER A 265 9.31 -6.00 11.73
C SER A 265 9.81 -4.58 11.43
N ASP A 266 10.21 -4.28 10.21
CA ASP A 266 10.70 -2.94 9.84
C ASP A 266 9.57 -1.90 9.94
N LEU A 267 8.35 -2.22 9.51
CA LEU A 267 7.20 -1.33 9.63
C LEU A 267 6.78 -1.14 11.09
N ALA A 268 6.76 -2.20 11.90
CA ALA A 268 6.47 -2.13 13.32
C ALA A 268 7.50 -1.29 14.08
N ASP A 269 8.79 -1.46 13.78
CA ASP A 269 9.86 -0.67 14.37
C ASP A 269 9.72 0.83 14.04
N ALA A 270 9.36 1.15 12.80
CA ALA A 270 9.10 2.53 12.36
C ALA A 270 7.90 3.14 13.08
N ILE A 271 6.79 2.43 13.17
CA ILE A 271 5.59 2.85 13.89
C ILE A 271 5.93 3.11 15.38
N ASN A 272 6.61 2.17 16.03
CA ASN A 272 6.99 2.26 17.45
C ASN A 272 8.01 3.37 17.72
N ALA A 273 8.83 3.75 16.75
CA ALA A 273 9.76 4.88 16.87
C ALA A 273 9.04 6.23 16.90
N GLY A 274 7.81 6.32 16.40
CA GLY A 274 6.98 7.51 16.38
C GLY A 274 7.49 8.55 15.38
N SER A 275 6.98 8.55 14.17
CA SER A 275 7.43 9.43 13.08
C SER A 275 6.91 10.86 13.19
N CYS A 276 5.73 11.03 13.82
CA CYS A 276 5.14 12.35 14.02
C CYS A 276 5.80 13.05 15.21
N SER A 277 6.66 14.00 14.93
CA SER A 277 7.03 14.98 15.95
C SER A 277 5.76 15.74 16.31
N SER A 278 5.29 15.62 17.55
CA SER A 278 4.21 16.44 18.09
C SER A 278 4.64 17.92 18.08
N SER A 279 4.48 18.56 16.93
CA SER A 279 4.62 20.00 16.77
C SER A 279 3.31 20.68 17.20
N GLY A 280 2.98 20.62 18.49
CA GLY A 280 1.71 21.16 18.96
C GLY A 280 1.57 21.24 20.46
N GLY A 281 2.58 21.70 21.16
CA GLY A 281 2.50 22.03 22.57
C GLY A 281 3.40 23.21 22.90
N GLY A 282 3.06 24.37 22.34
CA GLY A 282 3.59 25.63 22.83
C GLY A 282 3.08 25.85 24.25
N ASP A 283 3.76 25.28 25.22
CA ASP A 283 3.61 25.61 26.62
C ASP A 283 4.07 27.07 26.78
N GLY A 284 3.10 27.99 26.69
CA GLY A 284 3.29 29.38 27.03
C GLY A 284 3.58 29.53 28.53
N GLY A 285 4.81 29.19 28.89
CA GLY A 285 5.39 29.53 30.19
C GLY A 285 5.41 31.03 30.34
N ASP A 286 4.35 31.55 30.96
CA ASP A 286 4.23 32.92 31.43
C ASP A 286 5.16 33.11 32.65
N ASP A 287 6.45 33.30 32.37
CA ASP A 287 7.41 33.75 33.36
C ASP A 287 7.20 35.22 33.64
N GLY A 288 6.18 35.50 34.47
CA GLY A 288 5.98 36.77 35.14
C GLY A 288 7.18 37.11 36.03
N GLY A 289 8.19 37.72 35.46
CA GLY A 289 9.28 38.34 36.19
C GLY A 289 8.78 39.53 36.98
N TRP A 290 8.62 39.36 38.28
CA TRP A 290 8.44 40.43 39.24
C TRP A 290 9.79 41.10 39.44
N PHE A 291 9.91 42.36 39.01
CA PHE A 291 10.95 43.24 39.48
C PHE A 291 10.46 43.91 40.75
N ASP A 292 11.11 43.65 41.85
CA ASP A 292 11.14 44.45 43.03
C ASP A 292 12.50 45.19 43.17
N PHE A 293 12.39 46.55 43.19
CA PHE A 293 13.38 47.58 43.58
C PHE A 293 14.78 47.63 42.95
#